data_d1f3d5101e92fc3743bb424663c48935
#
_entry.id   d1f3d5101e92fc3743bb424663c48935
#
_cell.length_a   1.000
_cell.length_b   1.000
_cell.length_c   1.000
_cell.angle_alpha   90.00
_cell.angle_beta   90.00
_cell.angle_gamma   90.00
#
_symmetry.space_group_name_H-M   'P 1'
#
loop_
_entity.id
_entity.type
_entity.pdbx_description
1 polymer ?
#
loop_
_entity_poly.entity_id
_entity_poly.type
_entity_poly.pdbx_seq_one_letter_code
_entity_poly.pdbx_strand_id
1 'polypeptide(L)'
;MEATLVITIAAVLSSVAVISSGDQVNNADLNNGKAETKLIGVSILSFMQDTGYAPAFLLGNKIGPNDGIAMILESEGTNPDDSTGTWPLKDGTMDFLQHQIVGNNPGDSKTSYVRVGELDYARFQGWNGPYMSKVPAGDPWGDRFLVNIGFATSQGAAGANLPAGRKPAVFVISAGPNRSIETKYLQAADEFVEGGDDLIFRIQ
;
A
#
# COMPACT_ATOMS: atom_id res chain seq x y z
N MET A 1 -34.61 20.04 44.37
CA MET A 1 -34.42 20.51 42.99
C MET A 1 -32.93 20.63 42.56
N GLU A 2 -32.04 20.99 43.46
CA GLU A 2 -30.61 21.15 43.14
C GLU A 2 -29.87 19.89 42.70
N ALA A 3 -30.16 18.73 43.35
CA ALA A 3 -29.49 17.46 43.00
C ALA A 3 -29.83 16.98 41.58
N THR A 4 -31.06 17.20 41.11
CA THR A 4 -31.47 16.81 39.76
C THR A 4 -30.79 17.63 38.70
N LEU A 5 -30.55 18.92 38.96
CA LEU A 5 -29.85 19.81 38.04
C LEU A 5 -28.37 19.42 37.87
N VAL A 6 -27.70 19.07 38.99
CA VAL A 6 -26.29 18.66 38.97
C VAL A 6 -26.08 17.35 38.17
N ILE A 7 -26.97 16.38 38.35
CA ILE A 7 -26.90 15.10 37.61
C ILE A 7 -27.11 15.34 36.10
N THR A 8 -28.03 16.21 35.72
CA THR A 8 -28.29 16.50 34.30
C THR A 8 -27.10 17.20 33.65
N ILE A 9 -26.47 18.16 34.34
CA ILE A 9 -25.28 18.87 33.84
C ILE A 9 -24.10 17.88 33.70
N ALA A 10 -23.88 16.96 34.68
CA ALA A 10 -22.82 15.97 34.62
C ALA A 10 -23.02 14.99 33.46
N ALA A 11 -24.25 14.56 33.18
CA ALA A 11 -24.57 13.69 32.06
C ALA A 11 -24.32 14.39 30.71
N VAL A 12 -24.67 15.63 30.56
CA VAL A 12 -24.44 16.43 29.34
C VAL A 12 -22.95 16.66 29.14
N LEU A 13 -22.19 17.00 30.17
CA LEU A 13 -20.73 17.21 30.07
C LEU A 13 -20.00 15.94 29.74
N SER A 14 -20.40 14.79 30.30
CA SER A 14 -19.79 13.51 29.96
C SER A 14 -20.10 13.08 28.52
N SER A 15 -21.30 13.32 28.01
CA SER A 15 -21.65 13.03 26.62
C SER A 15 -20.87 13.90 25.62
N VAL A 16 -20.70 15.18 25.91
CA VAL A 16 -19.91 16.10 25.08
C VAL A 16 -18.43 15.70 25.08
N ALA A 17 -17.87 15.30 26.23
CA ALA A 17 -16.47 14.85 26.31
C ALA A 17 -16.23 13.57 25.50
N VAL A 18 -17.17 12.62 25.52
CA VAL A 18 -17.07 11.39 24.72
C VAL A 18 -17.15 11.65 23.22
N ILE A 19 -18.05 12.52 22.77
CA ILE A 19 -18.15 12.93 21.36
C ILE A 19 -16.86 13.63 20.90
N SER A 20 -16.36 14.58 21.68
CA SER A 20 -15.13 15.31 21.33
C SER A 20 -13.89 14.41 21.28
N SER A 21 -13.78 13.43 22.17
CA SER A 21 -12.66 12.46 22.13
C SER A 21 -12.79 11.47 20.97
N GLY A 22 -13.98 11.07 20.58
CA GLY A 22 -14.21 10.23 19.41
C GLY A 22 -13.75 10.89 18.12
N ASP A 23 -14.11 12.14 17.90
CA ASP A 23 -13.68 12.89 16.72
C ASP A 23 -12.16 13.10 16.66
N GLN A 24 -11.51 13.30 17.80
CA GLN A 24 -10.05 13.45 17.88
C GLN A 24 -9.33 12.12 17.55
N VAL A 25 -9.83 10.99 18.02
CA VAL A 25 -9.28 9.67 17.71
C VAL A 25 -9.43 9.38 16.22
N ASN A 26 -10.61 9.58 15.65
CA ASN A 26 -10.85 9.36 14.22
C ASN A 26 -9.92 10.23 13.33
N ASN A 27 -9.70 11.49 13.71
CA ASN A 27 -8.78 12.37 13.00
C ASN A 27 -7.32 11.92 13.14
N ALA A 28 -6.92 11.39 14.29
CA ALA A 28 -5.57 10.87 14.51
C ALA A 28 -5.33 9.62 13.65
N ASP A 29 -6.27 8.68 13.62
CA ASP A 29 -6.19 7.46 12.81
C ASP A 29 -6.14 7.79 11.32
N LEU A 30 -6.97 8.74 10.86
CA LEU A 30 -6.94 9.19 9.47
C LEU A 30 -5.58 9.81 9.08
N ASN A 31 -4.99 10.63 9.96
CA ASN A 31 -3.69 11.23 9.73
C ASN A 31 -2.56 10.16 9.74
N ASN A 32 -2.63 9.20 10.65
CA ASN A 32 -1.69 8.07 10.72
C ASN A 32 -1.79 7.23 9.45
N GLY A 33 -2.99 6.84 9.02
CA GLY A 33 -3.20 6.07 7.80
C GLY A 33 -2.63 6.77 6.56
N LYS A 34 -2.87 8.09 6.42
CA LYS A 34 -2.28 8.89 5.34
C LYS A 34 -0.75 8.93 5.39
N ALA A 35 -0.18 9.08 6.60
CA ALA A 35 1.27 9.12 6.77
C ALA A 35 1.92 7.78 6.43
N GLU A 36 1.32 6.65 6.84
CA GLU A 36 1.79 5.31 6.56
C GLU A 36 1.68 4.94 5.08
N THR A 37 0.53 5.25 4.45
CA THR A 37 0.33 5.08 3.01
C THR A 37 1.40 5.82 2.21
N LYS A 38 1.68 7.07 2.58
CA LYS A 38 2.74 7.88 1.98
C LYS A 38 4.14 7.30 2.24
N LEU A 39 4.42 6.83 3.46
CA LEU A 39 5.71 6.25 3.82
C LEU A 39 6.01 5.02 2.98
N ILE A 40 5.05 4.11 2.82
CA ILE A 40 5.16 2.94 1.96
C ILE A 40 5.44 3.37 0.51
N GLY A 41 4.68 4.32 -0.02
CA GLY A 41 4.85 4.80 -1.38
C GLY A 41 6.22 5.44 -1.64
N VAL A 42 6.71 6.26 -0.72
CA VAL A 42 8.06 6.85 -0.81
C VAL A 42 9.15 5.77 -0.74
N SER A 43 8.98 4.74 0.09
CA SER A 43 9.90 3.61 0.17
C SER A 43 9.97 2.83 -1.14
N ILE A 44 8.84 2.61 -1.79
CA ILE A 44 8.77 1.99 -3.12
C ILE A 44 9.46 2.86 -4.17
N LEU A 45 9.23 4.17 -4.17
CA LEU A 45 9.91 5.09 -5.07
C LEU A 45 11.43 5.08 -4.89
N SER A 46 11.91 5.03 -3.64
CA SER A 46 13.34 4.91 -3.33
C SER A 46 13.93 3.59 -3.83
N PHE A 47 13.21 2.48 -3.64
CA PHE A 47 13.57 1.19 -4.23
C PHE A 47 13.69 1.29 -5.76
N MET A 48 12.69 1.86 -6.42
CA MET A 48 12.68 1.99 -7.89
C MET A 48 13.82 2.90 -8.39
N GLN A 49 14.16 3.94 -7.64
CA GLN A 49 15.27 4.82 -7.95
C GLN A 49 16.62 4.09 -7.90
N ASP A 50 16.85 3.28 -6.88
CA ASP A 50 18.10 2.58 -6.68
C ASP A 50 18.26 1.37 -7.62
N THR A 51 17.18 0.62 -7.83
CA THR A 51 17.23 -0.63 -8.61
C THR A 51 16.93 -0.45 -10.10
N GLY A 52 16.20 0.60 -10.46
CA GLY A 52 15.66 0.80 -11.81
C GLY A 52 14.45 -0.09 -12.13
N TYR A 53 13.92 -0.82 -11.15
CA TYR A 53 12.79 -1.75 -11.30
C TYR A 53 11.71 -1.48 -10.27
N ALA A 54 10.49 -1.95 -10.55
CA ALA A 54 9.45 -2.04 -9.54
C ALA A 54 9.75 -3.22 -8.58
N PRO A 55 9.44 -3.13 -7.27
CA PRO A 55 9.58 -4.23 -6.32
C PRO A 55 8.46 -5.27 -6.52
N ALA A 56 8.46 -5.93 -7.66
CA ALA A 56 7.40 -6.85 -8.07
C ALA A 56 7.89 -8.24 -8.45
N PHE A 57 9.19 -8.48 -8.47
CA PHE A 57 9.74 -9.75 -8.94
C PHE A 57 9.78 -10.78 -7.81
N LEU A 58 9.11 -11.92 -8.00
CA LEU A 58 9.04 -13.00 -7.01
C LEU A 58 10.35 -13.78 -6.86
N LEU A 59 11.25 -13.71 -7.83
CA LEU A 59 12.52 -14.42 -7.86
C LEU A 59 13.74 -13.49 -7.89
N GLY A 60 13.60 -12.26 -7.44
CA GLY A 60 14.70 -11.31 -7.37
C GLY A 60 15.22 -10.92 -8.75
N ASN A 61 16.48 -11.22 -9.04
CA ASN A 61 17.21 -10.74 -10.22
C ASN A 61 16.86 -11.35 -11.57
N LYS A 62 15.97 -12.30 -11.63
CA LYS A 62 15.65 -12.96 -12.89
C LYS A 62 14.65 -12.12 -13.67
N ILE A 63 15.15 -11.23 -14.51
CA ILE A 63 14.37 -10.47 -15.48
C ILE A 63 14.22 -11.33 -16.72
N GLY A 64 13.35 -12.33 -16.69
CA GLY A 64 13.00 -13.15 -17.82
C GLY A 64 11.49 -13.09 -18.12
N PRO A 65 11.06 -13.35 -19.34
CA PRO A 65 9.64 -13.30 -19.71
C PRO A 65 8.76 -14.33 -18.96
N ASN A 66 9.38 -15.25 -18.22
CA ASN A 66 8.71 -16.30 -17.44
C ASN A 66 8.89 -16.12 -15.92
N ASP A 67 9.51 -15.04 -15.48
CA ASP A 67 9.69 -14.79 -14.06
C ASP A 67 8.38 -14.27 -13.50
N GLY A 68 7.86 -14.93 -12.46
CA GLY A 68 6.64 -14.51 -11.81
C GLY A 68 6.78 -13.07 -11.25
N ILE A 69 5.78 -12.27 -11.50
CA ILE A 69 5.66 -10.96 -10.87
C ILE A 69 4.52 -10.98 -9.86
N ALA A 70 4.72 -10.30 -8.74
CA ALA A 70 3.63 -9.95 -7.86
C ALA A 70 2.79 -8.86 -8.53
N MET A 71 1.51 -9.12 -8.68
CA MET A 71 0.57 -8.09 -9.14
C MET A 71 0.18 -7.15 -8.02
N ILE A 72 0.16 -7.66 -6.78
CA ILE A 72 -0.14 -6.91 -5.56
C ILE A 72 1.00 -7.12 -4.56
N LEU A 73 1.43 -6.03 -3.92
CA LEU A 73 2.14 -6.10 -2.65
C LEU A 73 1.20 -5.78 -1.51
N GLU A 74 1.37 -6.49 -0.40
CA GLU A 74 0.53 -6.33 0.78
C GLU A 74 1.35 -6.18 2.05
N SER A 75 0.79 -5.52 3.06
CA SER A 75 1.26 -5.64 4.44
C SER A 75 0.61 -6.84 5.12
N GLU A 76 0.97 -7.09 6.39
CA GLU A 76 0.18 -7.96 7.26
C GLU A 76 -1.20 -7.31 7.53
N GLY A 77 -2.02 -7.95 8.32
CA GLY A 77 -3.36 -7.47 8.66
C GLY A 77 -4.47 -8.26 7.98
N THR A 78 -5.70 -7.81 8.13
CA THR A 78 -6.87 -8.47 7.52
C THR A 78 -7.08 -7.98 6.09
N ASN A 79 -7.66 -8.82 5.24
CA ASN A 79 -8.08 -8.35 3.92
C ASN A 79 -9.25 -7.37 4.10
N PRO A 80 -9.17 -6.18 3.50
CA PRO A 80 -10.32 -5.30 3.43
C PRO A 80 -11.41 -5.91 2.56
N ASP A 81 -12.64 -5.46 2.72
CA ASP A 81 -13.69 -5.75 1.77
C ASP A 81 -13.40 -5.04 0.44
N ASP A 82 -13.71 -5.68 -0.67
CA ASP A 82 -13.60 -5.08 -2.01
C ASP A 82 -14.98 -4.81 -2.58
N SER A 83 -15.50 -3.63 -2.37
CA SER A 83 -16.81 -3.21 -2.89
C SER A 83 -16.83 -3.05 -4.40
N THR A 84 -15.66 -2.91 -5.02
CA THR A 84 -15.53 -2.80 -6.48
C THR A 84 -15.55 -4.15 -7.18
N GLY A 85 -15.19 -5.23 -6.47
CA GLY A 85 -15.02 -6.58 -7.03
C GLY A 85 -13.90 -6.68 -8.07
N THR A 86 -12.95 -5.72 -8.07
CA THR A 86 -11.90 -5.65 -9.09
C THR A 86 -10.52 -6.06 -8.59
N TRP A 87 -10.32 -6.14 -7.27
CA TRP A 87 -9.04 -6.49 -6.68
C TRP A 87 -8.85 -8.01 -6.63
N PRO A 88 -7.76 -8.55 -7.19
CA PRO A 88 -7.49 -9.99 -7.19
C PRO A 88 -6.92 -10.48 -5.84
N LEU A 89 -7.62 -10.25 -4.75
CA LEU A 89 -7.16 -10.52 -3.37
C LEU A 89 -7.06 -12.03 -3.02
N LYS A 90 -7.40 -12.92 -3.93
CA LYS A 90 -7.39 -14.38 -3.72
C LYS A 90 -6.45 -15.12 -4.64
N ASP A 91 -5.82 -14.45 -5.57
CA ASP A 91 -4.97 -15.06 -6.58
C ASP A 91 -3.52 -15.07 -6.10
N GLY A 92 -2.79 -16.16 -6.29
CA GLY A 92 -1.41 -16.39 -5.81
C GLY A 92 -0.33 -15.49 -6.46
N THR A 93 -0.69 -14.31 -6.94
CA THR A 93 0.20 -13.29 -7.51
C THR A 93 0.49 -12.16 -6.53
N MET A 94 0.49 -12.47 -5.24
CA MET A 94 0.74 -11.50 -4.16
C MET A 94 2.08 -11.78 -3.49
N ASP A 95 2.73 -10.73 -3.02
CA ASP A 95 3.89 -10.83 -2.13
C ASP A 95 3.82 -9.77 -1.04
N PHE A 96 4.57 -9.98 0.04
CA PHE A 96 4.61 -9.03 1.14
C PHE A 96 5.56 -7.87 0.85
N LEU A 97 5.12 -6.65 1.17
CA LEU A 97 5.97 -5.45 1.19
C LEU A 97 7.25 -5.68 1.98
N GLN A 98 7.14 -6.40 3.13
CA GLN A 98 8.28 -6.73 3.98
C GLN A 98 9.38 -7.49 3.22
N HIS A 99 9.01 -8.42 2.35
CA HIS A 99 9.95 -9.21 1.55
C HIS A 99 10.70 -8.34 0.53
N GLN A 100 9.97 -7.46 -0.12
CA GLN A 100 10.46 -6.67 -1.24
C GLN A 100 11.34 -5.49 -0.80
N ILE A 101 10.86 -4.68 0.14
CA ILE A 101 11.47 -3.37 0.43
C ILE A 101 12.24 -3.33 1.76
N VAL A 102 12.15 -4.37 2.58
CA VAL A 102 12.89 -4.47 3.86
C VAL A 102 13.86 -5.64 3.86
N GLY A 103 13.37 -6.85 3.57
CA GLY A 103 14.11 -8.10 3.71
C GLY A 103 15.03 -8.42 2.55
N ASN A 104 14.79 -7.88 1.37
CA ASN A 104 15.45 -8.30 0.11
C ASN A 104 15.35 -9.81 -0.14
N ASN A 105 14.17 -10.37 0.12
CA ASN A 105 13.86 -11.80 -0.08
C ASN A 105 12.50 -11.97 -0.78
N PRO A 106 12.36 -11.45 -2.02
CA PRO A 106 11.09 -11.47 -2.74
C PRO A 106 10.51 -12.88 -2.86
N GLY A 107 9.20 -13.00 -2.66
CA GLY A 107 8.47 -14.27 -2.66
C GLY A 107 8.86 -15.21 -1.51
N ASP A 108 9.39 -14.69 -0.39
CA ASP A 108 9.98 -15.46 0.71
C ASP A 108 11.02 -16.49 0.20
N SER A 109 11.70 -16.14 -0.88
CA SER A 109 12.68 -17.01 -1.54
C SER A 109 14.10 -16.77 -1.02
N LYS A 110 15.01 -17.69 -1.37
CA LYS A 110 16.44 -17.49 -1.11
C LYS A 110 17.12 -16.57 -2.14
N THR A 111 16.39 -16.13 -3.15
CA THR A 111 16.87 -15.17 -4.14
C THR A 111 16.64 -13.76 -3.64
N SER A 112 17.55 -12.88 -3.96
CA SER A 112 17.49 -11.46 -3.57
C SER A 112 17.74 -10.57 -4.78
N TYR A 113 17.32 -9.34 -4.69
CA TYR A 113 17.78 -8.32 -5.64
C TYR A 113 19.28 -8.12 -5.47
N VAL A 114 20.00 -7.93 -6.58
CA VAL A 114 21.44 -7.65 -6.54
C VAL A 114 21.68 -6.35 -5.79
N ARG A 115 22.63 -6.37 -4.89
CA ARG A 115 23.02 -5.20 -4.11
C ARG A 115 23.94 -4.28 -4.92
N VAL A 116 23.91 -3.00 -4.61
CA VAL A 116 24.87 -2.04 -5.15
C VAL A 116 26.29 -2.56 -4.84
N GLY A 117 27.14 -2.64 -5.88
CA GLY A 117 28.53 -3.08 -5.77
C GLY A 117 28.77 -4.60 -5.91
N GLU A 118 27.72 -5.42 -6.02
CA GLU A 118 27.88 -6.87 -6.27
C GLU A 118 28.07 -7.22 -7.75
N LEU A 119 27.79 -6.30 -8.66
CA LEU A 119 28.01 -6.48 -10.09
C LEU A 119 29.33 -5.84 -10.53
N ASP A 120 30.15 -6.63 -11.22
CA ASP A 120 31.49 -6.29 -11.73
C ASP A 120 31.51 -5.14 -12.76
N TYR A 121 30.37 -4.65 -13.15
CA TYR A 121 30.20 -3.56 -14.11
C TYR A 121 29.50 -2.39 -13.45
N ALA A 122 30.22 -1.36 -13.16
CA ALA A 122 29.93 0.06 -12.94
C ALA A 122 28.45 0.58 -13.06
N ARG A 123 27.48 -0.26 -12.77
CA ARG A 123 26.09 0.15 -12.61
C ARG A 123 25.87 0.46 -11.14
N PHE A 124 25.74 1.72 -10.84
CA PHE A 124 25.33 2.25 -9.54
C PHE A 124 23.87 1.90 -9.21
N GLN A 125 23.30 0.87 -9.84
CA GLN A 125 21.93 0.43 -9.66
C GLN A 125 21.90 -0.94 -8.99
N GLY A 126 21.12 -1.03 -7.96
CA GLY A 126 20.92 -2.26 -7.19
C GLY A 126 20.22 -1.98 -5.88
N TRP A 127 19.85 -3.05 -5.17
CA TRP A 127 19.21 -2.92 -3.88
C TRP A 127 20.14 -2.27 -2.84
N ASN A 128 19.72 -1.15 -2.30
CA ASN A 128 20.47 -0.33 -1.33
C ASN A 128 19.70 -0.15 0.00
N GLY A 129 18.62 -0.91 0.20
CA GLY A 129 17.79 -0.85 1.40
C GLY A 129 18.44 -1.46 2.65
N PRO A 130 17.69 -1.60 3.72
CA PRO A 130 16.22 -1.52 3.75
C PRO A 130 15.68 -0.09 3.50
N TYR A 131 14.57 0.00 2.76
CA TYR A 131 13.96 1.28 2.40
C TYR A 131 13.02 1.82 3.47
N MET A 132 12.69 0.99 4.44
CA MET A 132 12.05 1.36 5.69
C MET A 132 12.48 0.38 6.80
N SER A 133 12.36 0.79 8.05
CA SER A 133 12.78 -0.05 9.18
C SER A 133 11.89 -1.26 9.37
N LYS A 134 10.60 -1.11 9.14
CA LYS A 134 9.56 -2.12 9.23
C LYS A 134 8.33 -1.66 8.47
N VAL A 135 7.67 -2.57 7.74
CA VAL A 135 6.35 -2.31 7.17
C VAL A 135 5.32 -2.29 8.30
N PRO A 136 4.39 -1.31 8.35
CA PRO A 136 3.25 -1.38 9.25
C PRO A 136 2.49 -2.70 9.05
N ALA A 137 2.09 -3.34 10.15
CA ALA A 137 1.36 -4.61 10.06
C ALA A 137 0.00 -4.45 9.36
N GLY A 138 -0.68 -3.33 9.62
CA GLY A 138 -1.92 -2.94 8.97
C GLY A 138 -2.11 -1.46 9.12
N ASP A 139 -3.16 -0.95 8.52
CA ASP A 139 -3.60 0.42 8.69
C ASP A 139 -4.22 0.63 10.10
N PRO A 140 -4.56 1.86 10.50
CA PRO A 140 -5.14 2.14 11.82
C PRO A 140 -6.43 1.37 12.15
N TRP A 141 -7.11 0.85 11.14
CA TRP A 141 -8.35 0.06 11.30
C TRP A 141 -8.09 -1.45 11.26
N GLY A 142 -6.82 -1.87 11.07
CA GLY A 142 -6.35 -3.25 11.11
C GLY A 142 -6.36 -3.97 9.76
N ASP A 143 -6.66 -3.26 8.68
CA ASP A 143 -6.64 -3.83 7.34
C ASP A 143 -5.27 -3.67 6.66
N ARG A 144 -5.02 -4.49 5.64
CA ARG A 144 -3.77 -4.45 4.88
C ARG A 144 -3.65 -3.18 4.06
N PHE A 145 -2.44 -2.63 4.01
CA PHE A 145 -2.05 -1.78 2.89
C PHE A 145 -1.84 -2.65 1.66
N LEU A 146 -2.35 -2.20 0.53
CA LEU A 146 -2.21 -2.87 -0.75
C LEU A 146 -1.53 -1.95 -1.76
N VAL A 147 -0.80 -2.55 -2.71
CA VAL A 147 -0.17 -1.82 -3.81
C VAL A 147 -0.38 -2.61 -5.09
N ASN A 148 -0.94 -2.02 -6.11
CA ASN A 148 -1.10 -2.64 -7.43
C ASN A 148 0.19 -2.58 -8.26
N ILE A 149 1.29 -3.04 -7.66
CA ILE A 149 2.67 -2.85 -8.14
C ILE A 149 2.96 -3.51 -9.48
N GLY A 150 2.26 -4.58 -9.82
CA GLY A 150 2.45 -5.29 -11.09
C GLY A 150 2.35 -4.35 -12.29
N PHE A 151 1.49 -3.35 -12.23
CA PHE A 151 1.34 -2.35 -13.30
C PHE A 151 2.54 -1.41 -13.47
N ALA A 152 3.46 -1.35 -12.52
CA ALA A 152 4.72 -0.64 -12.68
C ALA A 152 5.75 -1.43 -13.54
N THR A 153 5.45 -2.69 -13.87
CA THR A 153 6.28 -3.51 -14.74
C THR A 153 5.77 -3.46 -16.18
N SER A 154 6.67 -3.70 -17.16
CA SER A 154 6.27 -3.80 -18.56
C SER A 154 5.30 -4.97 -18.81
N GLN A 155 5.48 -6.08 -18.09
CA GLN A 155 4.63 -7.27 -18.20
C GLN A 155 3.22 -6.99 -17.67
N GLY A 156 3.09 -6.42 -16.46
CA GLY A 156 1.79 -6.10 -15.89
C GLY A 156 1.08 -4.97 -16.65
N ALA A 157 1.82 -3.96 -17.09
CA ALA A 157 1.27 -2.88 -17.91
C ALA A 157 0.78 -3.40 -19.28
N ALA A 158 1.48 -4.35 -19.90
CA ALA A 158 1.05 -4.96 -21.16
C ALA A 158 -0.21 -5.83 -20.99
N GLY A 159 -0.40 -6.43 -19.81
CA GLY A 159 -1.61 -7.20 -19.46
C GLY A 159 -2.80 -6.31 -19.05
N ALA A 160 -2.59 -5.02 -18.82
CA ALA A 160 -3.64 -4.09 -18.46
C ALA A 160 -4.57 -3.84 -19.66
N ASN A 161 -5.85 -4.13 -19.49
CA ASN A 161 -6.85 -3.90 -20.54
C ASN A 161 -7.32 -2.44 -20.53
N LEU A 162 -6.42 -1.53 -20.93
CA LEU A 162 -6.67 -0.10 -21.05
C LEU A 162 -6.71 0.32 -22.54
N PRO A 163 -7.37 1.43 -22.87
CA PRO A 163 -7.31 2.01 -24.21
C PRO A 163 -5.87 2.23 -24.69
N ALA A 164 -5.62 2.07 -25.99
CA ALA A 164 -4.29 2.18 -26.58
C ALA A 164 -3.60 3.51 -26.20
N GLY A 165 -2.36 3.40 -25.78
CA GLY A 165 -1.52 4.55 -25.39
C GLY A 165 -1.69 5.02 -23.94
N ARG A 166 -2.64 4.48 -23.19
CA ARG A 166 -2.81 4.81 -21.78
C ARG A 166 -1.93 3.94 -20.89
N LYS A 167 -1.44 4.54 -19.81
CA LYS A 167 -0.68 3.84 -18.77
C LYS A 167 -1.57 3.58 -17.56
N PRO A 168 -1.42 2.42 -16.90
CA PRO A 168 -2.13 2.16 -15.66
C PRO A 168 -1.60 3.04 -14.52
N ALA A 169 -2.49 3.46 -13.62
CA ALA A 169 -2.11 4.07 -12.38
C ALA A 169 -1.50 3.02 -11.43
N VAL A 170 -0.43 3.40 -10.73
CA VAL A 170 0.18 2.59 -9.67
C VAL A 170 0.09 3.38 -8.37
N PHE A 171 -0.43 2.73 -7.33
CA PHE A 171 -0.70 3.41 -6.06
C PHE A 171 -0.66 2.45 -4.87
N VAL A 172 -0.40 3.03 -3.69
CA VAL A 172 -0.62 2.41 -2.38
C VAL A 172 -2.00 2.80 -1.90
N ILE A 173 -2.73 1.87 -1.30
CA ILE A 173 -4.07 2.09 -0.78
C ILE A 173 -4.23 1.48 0.62
N SER A 174 -4.96 2.19 1.47
CA SER A 174 -5.65 1.69 2.68
C SER A 174 -7.15 1.87 2.45
N ALA A 175 -7.93 0.90 2.86
CA ALA A 175 -9.38 0.91 2.72
C ALA A 175 -10.10 1.95 3.60
N GLY A 176 -9.34 2.66 4.46
CA GLY A 176 -9.89 3.72 5.30
C GLY A 176 -10.82 3.25 6.42
N PRO A 177 -11.53 4.19 7.04
CA PRO A 177 -12.38 3.93 8.21
C PRO A 177 -13.51 2.92 7.96
N ASN A 178 -14.07 2.86 6.76
CA ASN A 178 -15.17 1.97 6.44
C ASN A 178 -14.70 0.53 6.15
N ARG A 179 -13.35 0.31 6.03
CA ARG A 179 -12.69 -0.97 5.82
C ARG A 179 -13.07 -1.64 4.49
N SER A 180 -13.48 -0.86 3.51
CA SER A 180 -13.93 -1.34 2.20
C SER A 180 -13.24 -0.57 1.09
N ILE A 181 -12.57 -1.27 0.19
CA ILE A 181 -11.93 -0.64 -0.98
C ILE A 181 -13.02 -0.23 -1.97
N GLU A 182 -13.03 1.05 -2.32
CA GLU A 182 -13.95 1.66 -3.28
C GLU A 182 -13.22 2.17 -4.52
N THR A 183 -11.90 2.19 -4.49
CA THR A 183 -11.03 2.53 -5.62
C THR A 183 -10.78 1.29 -6.48
N LYS A 184 -11.04 1.37 -7.77
CA LYS A 184 -10.82 0.25 -8.69
C LYS A 184 -9.35 -0.10 -8.83
N TYR A 185 -9.05 -1.41 -8.90
CA TYR A 185 -7.71 -1.96 -9.04
C TYR A 185 -6.96 -1.47 -10.29
N LEU A 186 -7.63 -1.44 -11.43
CA LEU A 186 -7.09 -0.96 -12.70
C LEU A 186 -7.80 0.32 -13.13
N GLN A 187 -7.03 1.38 -13.21
CA GLN A 187 -7.46 2.67 -13.75
C GLN A 187 -6.35 3.26 -14.62
N ALA A 188 -6.73 4.05 -15.62
CA ALA A 188 -5.76 4.83 -16.37
C ALA A 188 -5.22 5.97 -15.51
N ALA A 189 -3.91 6.22 -15.59
CA ALA A 189 -3.25 7.22 -14.75
C ALA A 189 -3.74 8.65 -14.98
N ASP A 190 -4.23 8.94 -16.20
CA ASP A 190 -4.79 10.25 -16.62
C ASP A 190 -6.28 10.42 -16.26
N GLU A 191 -6.96 9.33 -15.87
CA GLU A 191 -8.37 9.33 -15.46
C GLU A 191 -8.57 8.71 -14.07
N PHE A 192 -7.53 8.74 -13.23
CA PHE A 192 -7.57 8.14 -11.91
C PHE A 192 -8.57 8.85 -10.99
N VAL A 193 -9.45 8.06 -10.36
CA VAL A 193 -10.45 8.52 -9.40
C VAL A 193 -10.31 7.72 -8.11
N GLU A 194 -10.11 8.43 -7.02
CA GLU A 194 -10.16 7.85 -5.67
C GLU A 194 -11.62 7.53 -5.31
N GLY A 195 -11.84 6.36 -4.72
CA GLY A 195 -13.16 5.93 -4.24
C GLY A 195 -13.35 6.23 -2.76
N GLY A 196 -14.55 6.58 -2.36
CA GLY A 196 -15.00 6.66 -0.98
C GLY A 196 -14.08 7.41 -0.03
N ASP A 197 -13.71 6.72 1.06
CA ASP A 197 -12.79 7.20 2.09
C ASP A 197 -11.42 6.48 2.05
N ASP A 198 -11.11 5.82 0.94
CA ASP A 198 -9.81 5.21 0.68
C ASP A 198 -8.67 6.22 0.83
N LEU A 199 -7.57 5.79 1.43
CA LEU A 199 -6.36 6.59 1.56
C LEU A 199 -5.34 6.16 0.51
N ILE A 200 -4.96 7.07 -0.37
CA ILE A 200 -4.16 6.75 -1.54
C ILE A 200 -2.88 7.57 -1.62
N PHE A 201 -1.79 6.89 -2.00
CA PHE A 201 -0.56 7.53 -2.44
C PHE A 201 -0.22 7.03 -3.84
N ARG A 202 -0.22 7.92 -4.83
CA ARG A 202 0.13 7.57 -6.21
C ARG A 202 1.65 7.48 -6.39
N ILE A 203 2.08 6.40 -7.04
CA ILE A 203 3.47 6.15 -7.43
C ILE A 203 3.70 6.63 -8.87
N GLN A 204 2.74 6.38 -9.76
CA GLN A 204 2.70 6.88 -11.14
C GLN A 204 1.27 6.99 -11.69
#